data_f32d31ed73d47e71b90fd224f8c2d7ff
#
_entry.id   f32d31ed73d47e71b90fd224f8c2d7ff
#
_cell.length_a   1.000
_cell.length_b   1.000
_cell.length_c   1.000
_cell.angle_alpha   90.00
_cell.angle_beta   90.00
_cell.angle_gamma   90.00
#
_symmetry.space_group_name_H-M   'P 1'
#
loop_
_entity.id
_entity.type
_entity.pdbx_description
1 polymer ?
#
loop_
_entity_poly.entity_id
_entity_poly.type
_entity_poly.pdbx_seq_one_letter_code
_entity_poly.pdbx_strand_id
1 'polypeptide(L)'
;RDTVQVKVAVDGIQSNKKWFPYSTVYSSPDGTGWYCMPEEGDSVRLYMPGAQESEAYIISAVHLSEDCSDARVNPDHKSLKSKYNKEVLFTPTSLVFTNNKGMSIEILDEEGIRITSDKSVFIKSDEAIQIASLEQSVSVIAPESIVLEQGQTKMTIQDEIHLDGAQVHIE
;
A
#
# COMPACT_ATOMS: atom_id res chain seq x y z
N ARG A 1 -17.23 5.50 16.22
CA ARG A 1 -16.82 4.49 17.24
C ARG A 1 -16.44 3.23 16.51
N ASP A 2 -15.29 2.69 16.82
CA ASP A 2 -14.79 1.43 16.27
C ASP A 2 -15.50 0.27 16.98
N THR A 3 -16.66 -0.10 16.45
CA THR A 3 -17.48 -1.18 16.98
C THR A 3 -17.77 -2.20 15.88
N VAL A 4 -17.83 -3.47 16.26
CA VAL A 4 -18.10 -4.60 15.37
C VAL A 4 -19.36 -5.32 15.87
N GLN A 5 -20.25 -5.66 14.94
CA GLN A 5 -21.41 -6.48 15.25
C GLN A 5 -21.05 -7.96 15.05
N VAL A 6 -21.12 -8.72 16.12
CA VAL A 6 -20.75 -10.14 16.08
C VAL A 6 -21.88 -11.05 16.54
N LYS A 7 -21.88 -12.29 16.04
CA LYS A 7 -22.60 -13.42 16.64
C LYS A 7 -21.64 -14.16 17.54
N VAL A 8 -21.97 -14.26 18.80
CA VAL A 8 -21.15 -15.03 19.76
C VAL A 8 -21.64 -16.47 19.73
N ALA A 9 -20.73 -17.41 19.57
CA ALA A 9 -20.98 -18.85 19.70
C ALA A 9 -20.31 -19.36 20.98
N VAL A 10 -21.10 -19.94 21.87
CA VAL A 10 -20.64 -20.60 23.08
C VAL A 10 -21.22 -22.03 23.07
N ASP A 11 -20.35 -23.04 23.12
CA ASP A 11 -20.74 -24.45 23.07
C ASP A 11 -21.69 -24.82 21.90
N GLY A 12 -21.47 -24.18 20.73
CA GLY A 12 -22.29 -24.38 19.53
C GLY A 12 -23.62 -23.61 19.51
N ILE A 13 -23.98 -22.92 20.57
CA ILE A 13 -25.18 -22.09 20.64
C ILE A 13 -24.81 -20.66 20.18
N GLN A 14 -25.45 -20.22 19.10
CA GLN A 14 -25.25 -18.85 18.58
C GLN A 14 -26.20 -17.86 19.25
N SER A 15 -25.66 -16.72 19.70
CA SER A 15 -26.45 -15.60 20.19
C SER A 15 -27.01 -14.73 19.04
N ASN A 16 -27.93 -13.81 19.37
CA ASN A 16 -28.27 -12.71 18.48
C ASN A 16 -27.05 -11.82 18.22
N LYS A 17 -27.06 -11.09 17.10
CA LYS A 17 -26.00 -10.12 16.76
C LYS A 17 -25.94 -9.01 17.81
N LYS A 18 -24.74 -8.75 18.35
CA LYS A 18 -24.46 -7.69 19.34
C LYS A 18 -23.27 -6.85 18.89
N TRP A 19 -23.25 -5.58 19.29
CA TRP A 19 -22.18 -4.65 19.03
C TRP A 19 -21.17 -4.61 20.17
N PHE A 20 -19.89 -4.79 19.85
CA PHE A 20 -18.78 -4.68 20.77
C PHE A 20 -17.73 -3.70 20.27
N PRO A 21 -17.01 -2.98 21.16
CA PRO A 21 -15.84 -2.22 20.79
C PRO A 21 -14.76 -3.14 20.18
N TYR A 22 -13.98 -2.62 19.23
CA TYR A 22 -12.84 -3.29 18.65
C TYR A 22 -11.54 -2.67 19.19
N SER A 23 -10.68 -3.51 19.75
CA SER A 23 -9.36 -3.10 20.20
C SER A 23 -8.38 -3.07 19.03
N THR A 24 -7.54 -2.04 19.00
CA THR A 24 -6.44 -1.90 18.03
C THR A 24 -5.11 -1.80 18.79
N VAL A 25 -4.00 -1.94 18.06
CA VAL A 25 -2.64 -1.87 18.62
C VAL A 25 -2.34 -0.46 19.16
N TYR A 26 -2.87 0.57 18.49
CA TYR A 26 -2.71 1.97 18.87
C TYR A 26 -3.94 2.77 18.45
N SER A 27 -4.49 3.57 19.38
CA SER A 27 -5.59 4.50 19.12
C SER A 27 -5.55 5.66 20.11
N SER A 28 -5.88 6.85 19.64
CA SER A 28 -6.00 8.08 20.44
C SER A 28 -7.40 8.69 20.31
N PRO A 29 -7.83 9.50 21.29
CA PRO A 29 -9.17 10.11 21.27
C PRO A 29 -9.42 11.08 20.11
N ASP A 30 -8.36 11.63 19.50
CA ASP A 30 -8.41 12.52 18.34
C ASP A 30 -8.62 11.79 17.01
N GLY A 31 -8.73 10.44 17.05
CA GLY A 31 -8.92 9.59 15.88
C GLY A 31 -7.62 9.12 15.22
N THR A 32 -6.46 9.50 15.77
CA THR A 32 -5.18 8.94 15.31
C THR A 32 -5.01 7.52 15.80
N GLY A 33 -4.33 6.68 15.01
CA GLY A 33 -4.07 5.30 15.38
C GLY A 33 -4.03 4.33 14.20
N TRP A 34 -4.02 3.06 14.55
CA TRP A 34 -4.04 1.99 13.58
C TRP A 34 -5.49 1.55 13.32
N TYR A 35 -6.04 1.96 12.20
CA TYR A 35 -7.40 1.57 11.80
C TYR A 35 -7.34 0.34 10.88
N CYS A 36 -7.64 -0.83 11.44
CA CYS A 36 -7.66 -2.11 10.74
C CYS A 36 -8.82 -2.96 11.27
N MET A 37 -10.02 -2.66 10.81
CA MET A 37 -11.24 -3.36 11.20
C MET A 37 -11.35 -4.69 10.47
N PRO A 38 -11.90 -5.74 11.12
CA PRO A 38 -12.22 -7.00 10.44
C PRO A 38 -13.31 -6.78 9.38
N GLU A 39 -13.28 -7.64 8.37
CA GLU A 39 -14.28 -7.64 7.31
C GLU A 39 -15.52 -8.45 7.72
N GLU A 40 -16.63 -8.24 7.03
CA GLU A 40 -17.84 -9.06 7.23
C GLU A 40 -17.57 -10.52 6.87
N GLY A 41 -17.84 -11.42 7.80
CA GLY A 41 -17.56 -12.84 7.68
C GLY A 41 -16.30 -13.30 8.42
N ASP A 42 -15.44 -12.37 8.85
CA ASP A 42 -14.24 -12.71 9.60
C ASP A 42 -14.59 -13.30 10.99
N SER A 43 -13.81 -14.28 11.41
CA SER A 43 -13.83 -14.80 12.77
C SER A 43 -13.03 -13.87 13.67
N VAL A 44 -13.62 -13.50 14.82
CA VAL A 44 -12.99 -12.59 15.78
C VAL A 44 -12.96 -13.20 17.17
N ARG A 45 -12.02 -12.74 17.99
CA ARG A 45 -11.89 -13.18 19.40
C ARG A 45 -12.50 -12.14 20.31
N LEU A 46 -13.59 -12.52 21.00
CA LEU A 46 -14.20 -11.71 22.05
C LEU A 46 -13.48 -11.96 23.38
N TYR A 47 -13.11 -10.87 24.04
CA TYR A 47 -12.55 -10.91 25.39
C TYR A 47 -13.56 -10.37 26.39
N MET A 48 -13.73 -11.08 27.49
CA MET A 48 -14.60 -10.71 28.60
C MET A 48 -13.73 -10.53 29.85
N PRO A 49 -13.42 -9.29 30.26
CA PRO A 49 -12.57 -9.04 31.42
C PRO A 49 -13.23 -9.44 32.75
N GLY A 50 -14.55 -9.49 32.81
CA GLY A 50 -15.33 -9.86 33.97
C GLY A 50 -16.62 -10.62 33.62
N ALA A 51 -17.51 -10.72 34.57
CA ALA A 51 -18.81 -11.36 34.38
C ALA A 51 -19.85 -10.49 33.63
N GLN A 52 -19.53 -9.22 33.40
CA GLN A 52 -20.43 -8.27 32.76
C GLN A 52 -20.14 -8.18 31.26
N GLU A 53 -21.15 -8.48 30.46
CA GLU A 53 -21.05 -8.39 28.99
C GLU A 53 -20.78 -6.96 28.49
N SER A 54 -21.21 -5.92 29.24
CA SER A 54 -20.97 -4.53 28.91
C SER A 54 -19.49 -4.12 28.89
N GLU A 55 -18.62 -4.91 29.50
CA GLU A 55 -17.15 -4.70 29.52
C GLU A 55 -16.43 -5.46 28.41
N ALA A 56 -17.15 -6.31 27.69
CA ALA A 56 -16.56 -7.14 26.64
C ALA A 56 -16.13 -6.31 25.42
N TYR A 57 -15.02 -6.71 24.81
CA TYR A 57 -14.52 -6.12 23.56
C TYR A 57 -13.79 -7.14 22.71
N ILE A 58 -13.66 -6.84 21.41
CA ILE A 58 -12.97 -7.70 20.44
C ILE A 58 -11.50 -7.33 20.42
N ILE A 59 -10.61 -8.32 20.56
CA ILE A 59 -9.16 -8.11 20.67
C ILE A 59 -8.40 -8.41 19.38
N SER A 60 -8.94 -9.21 18.47
CA SER A 60 -8.27 -9.56 17.20
C SER A 60 -9.22 -10.28 16.24
N ALA A 61 -8.89 -10.29 14.96
CA ALA A 61 -9.37 -11.28 14.02
C ALA A 61 -8.58 -12.58 14.15
N VAL A 62 -9.19 -13.71 13.79
CA VAL A 62 -8.60 -15.04 13.86
C VAL A 62 -8.63 -15.67 12.47
N HIS A 63 -7.45 -16.07 11.99
CA HIS A 63 -7.35 -16.85 10.76
C HIS A 63 -7.56 -18.34 11.10
N LEU A 64 -8.62 -18.93 10.55
CA LEU A 64 -8.90 -20.35 10.70
C LEU A 64 -8.24 -21.15 9.57
N SER A 65 -7.78 -22.36 9.87
CA SER A 65 -7.02 -23.20 8.92
C SER A 65 -7.82 -23.60 7.67
N GLU A 66 -9.14 -23.58 7.75
CA GLU A 66 -10.03 -23.89 6.63
C GLU A 66 -10.05 -22.77 5.57
N ASP A 67 -9.60 -21.57 5.94
CA ASP A 67 -9.56 -20.37 5.09
C ASP A 67 -8.16 -20.12 4.47
N CYS A 68 -7.25 -21.11 4.56
CA CYS A 68 -5.87 -20.96 4.08
C CYS A 68 -5.81 -20.72 2.58
N SER A 69 -5.61 -19.47 2.20
CA SER A 69 -5.14 -19.12 0.86
C SER A 69 -3.63 -19.39 0.75
N ASP A 70 -3.14 -19.71 -0.46
CA ASP A 70 -1.71 -19.90 -0.75
C ASP A 70 -0.83 -18.70 -0.37
N ALA A 71 -1.45 -17.55 -0.09
CA ALA A 71 -0.77 -16.31 0.31
C ALA A 71 -0.11 -16.36 1.71
N ARG A 72 -0.41 -17.37 2.55
CA ARG A 72 0.12 -17.50 3.92
C ARG A 72 0.93 -18.75 4.17
N VAL A 73 1.43 -19.41 3.14
CA VAL A 73 2.21 -20.68 3.25
C VAL A 73 3.67 -20.46 3.61
N ASN A 74 4.26 -19.32 3.25
CA ASN A 74 5.67 -19.04 3.56
C ASN A 74 5.79 -18.17 4.82
N PRO A 75 6.33 -18.75 5.94
CA PRO A 75 6.47 -17.99 7.18
C PRO A 75 7.54 -16.89 7.12
N ASP A 76 8.44 -16.90 6.14
CA ASP A 76 9.45 -15.85 5.95
C ASP A 76 8.85 -14.58 5.33
N HIS A 77 7.68 -14.70 4.71
CA HIS A 77 6.94 -13.55 4.20
C HIS A 77 6.04 -12.95 5.28
N LYS A 78 6.01 -11.64 5.34
CA LYS A 78 5.06 -10.87 6.17
C LYS A 78 4.33 -9.89 5.28
N SER A 79 3.01 -9.76 5.44
CA SER A 79 2.25 -8.81 4.63
C SER A 79 1.13 -8.12 5.38
N LEU A 80 0.82 -6.90 4.93
CA LEU A 80 -0.44 -6.21 5.18
C LEU A 80 -1.21 -6.17 3.86
N LYS A 81 -2.29 -6.95 3.76
CA LYS A 81 -3.05 -7.12 2.53
C LYS A 81 -4.53 -6.85 2.76
N SER A 82 -5.13 -6.01 1.91
CA SER A 82 -6.57 -5.78 1.89
C SER A 82 -7.30 -6.79 1.00
N LYS A 83 -8.60 -6.97 1.18
CA LYS A 83 -9.45 -7.78 0.29
C LYS A 83 -9.48 -7.30 -1.17
N TYR A 84 -9.02 -6.07 -1.43
CA TYR A 84 -8.90 -5.48 -2.76
C TYR A 84 -7.52 -5.66 -3.38
N ASN A 85 -6.70 -6.59 -2.86
CA ASN A 85 -5.34 -6.89 -3.31
C ASN A 85 -4.34 -5.72 -3.22
N LYS A 86 -4.57 -4.73 -2.34
CA LYS A 86 -3.53 -3.75 -2.00
C LYS A 86 -2.67 -4.35 -0.90
N GLU A 87 -1.35 -4.33 -1.10
CA GLU A 87 -0.43 -5.09 -0.26
C GLU A 87 0.87 -4.34 0.01
N VAL A 88 1.34 -4.43 1.24
CA VAL A 88 2.72 -4.19 1.63
C VAL A 88 3.31 -5.53 2.03
N LEU A 89 4.28 -6.00 1.28
CA LEU A 89 4.90 -7.32 1.44
C LEU A 89 6.36 -7.17 1.84
N PHE A 90 6.76 -7.87 2.87
CA PHE A 90 8.13 -8.07 3.31
C PHE A 90 8.55 -9.49 2.97
N THR A 91 9.65 -9.65 2.25
CA THR A 91 10.31 -10.93 2.00
C THR A 91 11.71 -10.90 2.61
N PRO A 92 12.45 -12.00 2.64
CA PRO A 92 13.85 -11.97 3.09
C PRO A 92 14.77 -11.00 2.33
N THR A 93 14.43 -10.66 1.09
CA THR A 93 15.29 -9.88 0.18
C THR A 93 14.59 -8.67 -0.44
N SER A 94 13.36 -8.36 -0.02
CA SER A 94 12.64 -7.23 -0.59
C SER A 94 11.54 -6.66 0.31
N LEU A 95 11.24 -5.37 0.07
CA LEU A 95 10.04 -4.70 0.53
C LEU A 95 9.25 -4.23 -0.69
N VAL A 96 7.99 -4.63 -0.78
CA VAL A 96 7.13 -4.38 -1.95
C VAL A 96 5.83 -3.68 -1.54
N PHE A 97 5.53 -2.56 -2.19
CA PHE A 97 4.21 -1.93 -2.18
C PHE A 97 3.54 -2.22 -3.51
N THR A 98 2.39 -2.90 -3.52
CA THR A 98 1.76 -3.30 -4.78
C THR A 98 0.24 -3.23 -4.75
N ASN A 99 -0.35 -3.02 -5.94
CA ASN A 99 -1.78 -3.24 -6.16
C ASN A 99 -2.10 -4.65 -6.67
N ASN A 100 -1.07 -5.50 -6.87
CA ASN A 100 -1.18 -6.83 -7.47
C ASN A 100 -1.90 -6.84 -8.84
N LYS A 101 -1.79 -5.72 -9.58
CA LYS A 101 -2.43 -5.48 -10.88
C LYS A 101 -1.56 -4.66 -11.83
N GLY A 102 -0.23 -4.80 -11.76
CA GLY A 102 0.71 -4.13 -12.66
C GLY A 102 1.35 -2.85 -12.11
N MET A 103 1.11 -2.50 -10.84
CA MET A 103 1.76 -1.35 -10.20
C MET A 103 2.49 -1.79 -8.94
N SER A 104 3.77 -1.39 -8.83
CA SER A 104 4.58 -1.65 -7.63
C SER A 104 5.65 -0.58 -7.40
N ILE A 105 6.07 -0.47 -6.14
CA ILE A 105 7.33 0.12 -5.70
C ILE A 105 8.04 -0.97 -4.93
N GLU A 106 9.23 -1.33 -5.39
CA GLU A 106 10.01 -2.44 -4.87
C GLU A 106 11.38 -1.94 -4.39
N ILE A 107 11.76 -2.31 -3.19
CA ILE A 107 13.12 -2.13 -2.66
C ILE A 107 13.72 -3.52 -2.61
N LEU A 108 14.73 -3.77 -3.44
CA LEU A 108 15.36 -5.06 -3.67
C LEU A 108 16.81 -4.99 -3.19
N ASP A 109 17.22 -5.90 -2.32
CA ASP A 109 18.53 -5.84 -1.66
C ASP A 109 19.72 -5.82 -2.63
N GLU A 110 19.61 -6.54 -3.75
CA GLU A 110 20.70 -6.65 -4.74
C GLU A 110 20.50 -5.79 -5.99
N GLU A 111 19.27 -5.37 -6.28
CA GLU A 111 18.92 -4.66 -7.52
C GLU A 111 18.63 -3.16 -7.32
N GLY A 112 18.32 -2.74 -6.08
CA GLY A 112 17.99 -1.36 -5.74
C GLY A 112 16.49 -1.06 -5.74
N ILE A 113 16.05 0.10 -6.23
CA ILE A 113 14.67 0.54 -6.20
C ILE A 113 14.06 0.50 -7.59
N ARG A 114 12.91 -0.17 -7.72
CA ARG A 114 12.13 -0.26 -8.97
C ARG A 114 10.75 0.32 -8.77
N ILE A 115 10.32 1.19 -9.69
CA ILE A 115 8.96 1.71 -9.76
C ILE A 115 8.35 1.24 -11.08
N THR A 116 7.27 0.47 -11.00
CA THR A 116 6.57 -0.10 -12.16
C THR A 116 5.12 0.35 -12.18
N SER A 117 4.63 0.76 -13.35
CA SER A 117 3.22 1.07 -13.57
C SER A 117 2.81 0.67 -14.98
N ASP A 118 1.66 0.00 -15.10
CA ASP A 118 0.97 -0.25 -16.38
C ASP A 118 0.12 0.94 -16.83
N LYS A 119 0.18 2.06 -16.09
CA LYS A 119 -0.46 3.35 -16.35
C LYS A 119 0.56 4.48 -16.24
N SER A 120 0.07 5.70 -16.22
CA SER A 120 0.91 6.88 -16.05
C SER A 120 1.57 6.95 -14.67
N VAL A 121 2.79 7.47 -14.64
CA VAL A 121 3.50 7.89 -13.42
C VAL A 121 3.64 9.40 -13.45
N PHE A 122 3.22 10.08 -12.38
CA PHE A 122 3.35 11.52 -12.21
C PHE A 122 4.28 11.83 -11.05
N ILE A 123 5.34 12.58 -11.33
CA ILE A 123 6.26 13.09 -10.32
C ILE A 123 6.13 14.63 -10.34
N LYS A 124 5.69 15.19 -9.22
CA LYS A 124 5.49 16.65 -9.09
C LYS A 124 6.01 17.10 -7.72
N SER A 125 6.70 18.23 -7.71
CA SER A 125 7.14 18.90 -6.49
C SER A 125 6.86 20.40 -6.61
N ASP A 126 6.54 21.05 -5.49
CA ASP A 126 6.42 22.51 -5.42
C ASP A 126 7.79 23.21 -5.41
N GLU A 127 8.83 22.47 -5.06
CA GLU A 127 10.23 22.93 -5.06
C GLU A 127 11.01 22.26 -6.20
N ALA A 128 12.21 21.75 -5.94
CA ALA A 128 13.06 21.15 -6.94
C ALA A 128 12.82 19.65 -7.09
N ILE A 129 12.97 19.13 -8.30
CA ILE A 129 13.17 17.72 -8.59
C ILE A 129 14.59 17.56 -9.15
N GLN A 130 15.41 16.74 -8.52
CA GLN A 130 16.77 16.43 -8.98
C GLN A 130 16.87 14.97 -9.36
N ILE A 131 17.41 14.67 -10.53
CA ILE A 131 17.70 13.33 -11.01
C ILE A 131 19.17 13.28 -11.38
N ALA A 132 19.96 12.54 -10.64
CA ALA A 132 21.41 12.46 -10.84
C ALA A 132 21.91 11.04 -10.59
N SER A 133 22.84 10.57 -11.42
CA SER A 133 23.69 9.42 -11.16
C SER A 133 25.10 9.90 -10.86
N LEU A 134 25.70 9.45 -9.75
CA LEU A 134 27.03 9.91 -9.35
C LEU A 134 28.15 9.14 -10.03
N GLU A 135 27.91 7.91 -10.43
CA GLU A 135 28.95 7.01 -10.96
C GLU A 135 28.67 6.52 -12.38
N GLN A 136 27.40 6.57 -12.82
CA GLN A 136 27.01 6.06 -14.13
C GLN A 136 26.15 7.06 -14.89
N SER A 137 25.27 6.61 -15.74
CA SER A 137 24.41 7.43 -16.59
C SER A 137 22.99 7.57 -16.03
N VAL A 138 22.31 8.63 -16.47
CA VAL A 138 20.86 8.76 -16.43
C VAL A 138 20.35 8.50 -17.85
N SER A 139 19.46 7.53 -18.04
CA SER A 139 18.83 7.23 -19.31
C SER A 139 17.34 7.56 -19.27
N VAL A 140 16.87 8.30 -20.26
CA VAL A 140 15.44 8.62 -20.46
C VAL A 140 15.05 8.09 -21.83
N ILE A 141 14.08 7.17 -21.86
CA ILE A 141 13.66 6.49 -23.09
C ILE A 141 12.14 6.60 -23.22
N ALA A 142 11.68 7.00 -24.38
CA ALA A 142 10.27 7.02 -24.74
C ALA A 142 10.08 6.55 -26.19
N PRO A 143 9.03 5.75 -26.51
CA PRO A 143 8.81 5.26 -27.86
C PRO A 143 8.32 6.35 -28.83
N GLU A 144 7.65 7.40 -28.33
CA GLU A 144 7.08 8.44 -29.18
C GLU A 144 7.87 9.74 -29.12
N SER A 145 8.05 10.31 -27.93
CA SER A 145 8.81 11.56 -27.77
C SER A 145 9.29 11.79 -26.34
N ILE A 146 10.36 12.59 -26.22
CA ILE A 146 10.80 13.21 -24.97
C ILE A 146 10.65 14.71 -25.13
N VAL A 147 9.91 15.34 -24.20
CA VAL A 147 9.64 16.78 -24.22
C VAL A 147 10.19 17.41 -22.96
N LEU A 148 11.03 18.43 -23.11
CA LEU A 148 11.48 19.31 -22.05
C LEU A 148 10.91 20.71 -22.31
N GLU A 149 10.18 21.26 -21.33
CA GLU A 149 9.47 22.53 -21.50
C GLU A 149 9.69 23.45 -20.30
N GLN A 150 9.95 24.70 -20.58
CA GLN A 150 10.06 25.78 -19.60
C GLN A 150 9.47 27.07 -20.17
N GLY A 151 8.33 27.52 -19.66
CA GLY A 151 7.62 28.67 -20.14
C GLY A 151 7.24 28.54 -21.62
N GLN A 152 7.85 29.35 -22.49
CA GLN A 152 7.62 29.30 -23.95
C GLN A 152 8.72 28.58 -24.73
N THR A 153 9.72 28.07 -24.02
CA THR A 153 10.84 27.33 -24.63
C THR A 153 10.60 25.82 -24.52
N LYS A 154 10.78 25.15 -25.65
CA LYS A 154 10.52 23.71 -25.76
C LYS A 154 11.64 23.01 -26.53
N MET A 155 12.08 21.87 -26.03
CA MET A 155 12.92 20.90 -26.73
C MET A 155 12.13 19.61 -26.90
N THR A 156 12.02 19.15 -28.13
CA THR A 156 11.38 17.89 -28.47
C THR A 156 12.38 16.96 -29.14
N ILE A 157 12.50 15.75 -28.64
CA ILE A 157 13.28 14.67 -29.23
C ILE A 157 12.30 13.62 -29.71
N GLN A 158 12.31 13.35 -31.01
CA GLN A 158 11.47 12.38 -31.70
C GLN A 158 12.34 11.64 -32.72
N ASP A 159 11.98 11.65 -34.02
CA ASP A 159 12.86 11.21 -35.10
C ASP A 159 14.02 12.17 -35.33
N GLU A 160 13.86 13.43 -34.91
CA GLU A 160 14.85 14.50 -34.94
C GLU A 160 14.75 15.36 -33.68
N ILE A 161 15.72 16.26 -33.47
CA ILE A 161 15.73 17.19 -32.32
C ILE A 161 15.19 18.51 -32.79
N HIS A 162 14.04 18.94 -32.26
CA HIS A 162 13.46 20.28 -32.44
C HIS A 162 13.75 21.14 -31.21
N LEU A 163 14.34 22.32 -31.46
CA LEU A 163 14.53 23.38 -30.48
C LEU A 163 13.65 24.58 -30.88
N ASP A 164 12.66 24.88 -30.07
CA ASP A 164 11.72 25.98 -30.28
C ASP A 164 11.86 27.01 -29.15
N GLY A 165 12.11 28.25 -29.50
CA GLY A 165 12.34 29.37 -28.59
C GLY A 165 12.74 30.63 -29.30
N ALA A 166 12.74 31.76 -28.60
CA ALA A 166 13.06 33.07 -29.17
C ALA A 166 14.49 33.17 -29.76
N GLN A 167 15.45 32.50 -29.14
CA GLN A 167 16.85 32.41 -29.60
C GLN A 167 17.46 31.05 -29.20
N VAL A 168 18.30 30.51 -30.08
CA VAL A 168 19.15 29.34 -29.81
C VAL A 168 20.61 29.78 -29.88
N HIS A 169 21.36 29.71 -28.81
CA HIS A 169 22.80 29.96 -28.76
C HIS A 169 23.54 28.63 -28.82
N ILE A 170 24.46 28.50 -29.77
CA ILE A 170 25.36 27.35 -29.91
C ILE A 170 26.77 27.91 -29.81
N GLU A 171 27.53 27.53 -28.75
CA GLU A 171 28.94 27.88 -28.55
C GLU A 171 29.83 26.69 -28.88
#